data_b7bf2ef9084181b9ba942ea950457390
#
_entry.id   b7bf2ef9084181b9ba942ea950457390
#
_cell.length_a   1.000
_cell.length_b   1.000
_cell.length_c   1.000
_cell.angle_alpha   90.00
_cell.angle_beta   90.00
_cell.angle_gamma   90.00
#
_symmetry.space_group_name_H-M   'P 1'
#
loop_
_entity.id
_entity.type
_entity.pdbx_description
1 polymer ?
#
loop_
_entity_poly.entity_id
_entity_poly.type
_entity_poly.pdbx_seq_one_letter_code
_entity_poly.pdbx_strand_id
1 'polypeptide(L)'
;MNKQQRFETLKNEIWQNYFSTNKTQKAISLDVSEINDCLGGGLTIGRVHLITGSGYSGAVRGFTLAILRKVMREKPSGHIVWCTNLNSSDGILYGAGLVAIGIDPARLILVDESHPLRGVAAMEEVLSAARKNSEEAIEIAAVIGDYAQLANSPDLWRKTARRLQLAAEQGNVLALMTGITARIIPATGFESYWQVSTAVRQISLEQTLPESDNRFYDSASWYVKLSRTRSGRHWRGNLSWQFSTGTLSHRPAVNSQTGYRLPTRQSVSHVS
;
A
#
# COMPACT_ATOMS: atom_id res chain seq x y z
N MET A 1 -36.92 15.90 2.94
CA MET A 1 -35.61 15.21 2.79
C MET A 1 -34.77 15.51 4.05
N ASN A 2 -34.38 14.46 4.79
CA ASN A 2 -33.63 14.59 6.05
C ASN A 2 -32.20 15.08 5.71
N LYS A 3 -31.55 15.81 6.67
CA LYS A 3 -30.18 16.35 6.53
C LYS A 3 -29.16 15.27 6.08
N GLN A 4 -29.35 14.05 6.54
CA GLN A 4 -28.52 12.89 6.22
C GLN A 4 -28.71 12.42 4.75
N GLN A 5 -29.95 12.39 4.26
CA GLN A 5 -30.25 12.08 2.85
C GLN A 5 -29.67 13.15 1.91
N ARG A 6 -29.75 14.41 2.30
CA ARG A 6 -29.18 15.52 1.53
C ARG A 6 -27.64 15.45 1.46
N PHE A 7 -27.01 15.04 2.57
CA PHE A 7 -25.57 14.83 2.62
C PHE A 7 -25.12 13.68 1.72
N GLU A 8 -25.82 12.53 1.74
CA GLU A 8 -25.51 11.39 0.87
C GLU A 8 -25.76 11.69 -0.61
N THR A 9 -26.81 12.44 -0.94
CA THR A 9 -27.07 12.89 -2.30
C THR A 9 -25.94 13.80 -2.81
N LEU A 10 -25.56 14.80 -2.02
CA LEU A 10 -24.48 15.72 -2.37
C LEU A 10 -23.13 14.99 -2.51
N LYS A 11 -22.87 14.04 -1.63
CA LYS A 11 -21.68 13.17 -1.70
C LYS A 11 -21.65 12.34 -2.98
N ASN A 12 -22.78 11.79 -3.39
CA ASN A 12 -22.91 11.03 -4.64
C ASN A 12 -22.78 11.94 -5.87
N GLU A 13 -23.32 13.14 -5.85
CA GLU A 13 -23.17 14.13 -6.94
C GLU A 13 -21.72 14.57 -7.10
N ILE A 14 -21.03 14.90 -6.00
CA ILE A 14 -19.61 15.22 -6.00
C ILE A 14 -18.79 14.04 -6.56
N TRP A 15 -19.16 12.83 -6.18
CA TRP A 15 -18.54 11.61 -6.66
C TRP A 15 -18.75 11.43 -8.17
N GLN A 16 -19.96 11.54 -8.67
CA GLN A 16 -20.26 11.43 -10.10
C GLN A 16 -19.54 12.50 -10.93
N ASN A 17 -19.50 13.74 -10.43
CA ASN A 17 -18.78 14.83 -11.07
C ASN A 17 -17.28 14.59 -11.08
N TYR A 18 -16.71 14.07 -9.98
CA TYR A 18 -15.28 13.70 -9.91
C TYR A 18 -14.91 12.63 -10.94
N PHE A 19 -15.73 11.58 -11.07
CA PHE A 19 -15.48 10.53 -12.05
C PHE A 19 -15.73 10.97 -13.49
N SER A 20 -16.72 11.79 -13.73
CA SER A 20 -16.97 12.31 -15.07
C SER A 20 -15.83 13.22 -15.56
N THR A 21 -15.24 13.99 -14.64
CA THR A 21 -14.10 14.88 -14.93
C THR A 21 -12.77 14.12 -15.04
N ASN A 22 -12.63 12.99 -14.35
CA ASN A 22 -11.39 12.18 -14.30
C ASN A 22 -11.47 10.88 -15.16
N LYS A 23 -12.47 10.72 -16.00
CA LYS A 23 -12.62 9.54 -16.91
C LYS A 23 -11.40 9.26 -17.78
N THR A 24 -10.47 10.21 -17.91
CA THR A 24 -9.22 10.08 -18.69
C THR A 24 -8.00 9.69 -17.84
N GLN A 25 -8.09 9.71 -16.53
CA GLN A 25 -6.95 9.32 -15.68
C GLN A 25 -6.80 7.80 -15.64
N LYS A 26 -5.62 7.32 -16.04
CA LYS A 26 -5.27 5.89 -15.94
C LYS A 26 -5.13 5.51 -14.47
N ALA A 27 -5.55 4.29 -14.13
CA ALA A 27 -5.46 3.73 -12.78
C ALA A 27 -4.95 2.29 -12.85
N ILE A 28 -4.21 1.88 -11.82
CA ILE A 28 -3.71 0.51 -11.66
C ILE A 28 -4.74 -0.28 -10.83
N SER A 29 -5.35 -1.27 -11.46
CA SER A 29 -6.31 -2.16 -10.78
C SER A 29 -5.61 -3.07 -9.75
N LEU A 30 -6.27 -3.30 -8.60
CA LEU A 30 -5.76 -4.14 -7.51
C LEU A 30 -6.39 -5.54 -7.45
N ASP A 31 -7.08 -6.00 -8.50
CA ASP A 31 -7.80 -7.29 -8.64
C ASP A 31 -8.97 -7.50 -7.65
N VAL A 32 -9.19 -6.61 -6.71
CA VAL A 32 -10.28 -6.66 -5.74
C VAL A 32 -11.30 -5.59 -6.09
N SER A 33 -12.46 -6.03 -6.61
CA SER A 33 -13.51 -5.14 -7.13
C SER A 33 -13.94 -4.08 -6.12
N GLU A 34 -14.16 -4.48 -4.86
CA GLU A 34 -14.62 -3.59 -3.80
C GLU A 34 -13.59 -2.48 -3.48
N ILE A 35 -12.31 -2.79 -3.60
CA ILE A 35 -11.23 -1.80 -3.44
C ILE A 35 -11.19 -0.87 -4.65
N ASN A 36 -11.26 -1.43 -5.85
CA ASN A 36 -11.26 -0.64 -7.08
C ASN A 36 -12.49 0.29 -7.12
N ASP A 37 -13.66 -0.17 -6.66
CA ASP A 37 -14.86 0.66 -6.55
C ASP A 37 -14.70 1.81 -5.55
N CYS A 38 -14.00 1.59 -4.44
CA CYS A 38 -13.67 2.65 -3.49
C CYS A 38 -12.71 3.69 -4.07
N LEU A 39 -11.78 3.26 -4.93
CA LEU A 39 -10.77 4.10 -5.56
C LEU A 39 -11.23 4.72 -6.88
N GLY A 40 -12.31 4.18 -7.48
CA GLY A 40 -12.80 4.60 -8.78
C GLY A 40 -12.06 4.01 -9.97
N GLY A 41 -11.71 2.73 -9.83
CA GLY A 41 -11.04 1.95 -10.87
C GLY A 41 -9.66 1.43 -10.47
N GLY A 42 -9.10 1.91 -9.37
CA GLY A 42 -7.78 1.50 -8.90
C GLY A 42 -6.90 2.65 -8.37
N LEU A 43 -5.62 2.42 -8.22
CA LEU A 43 -4.65 3.45 -7.83
C LEU A 43 -4.43 4.41 -9.00
N THR A 44 -4.85 5.65 -8.85
CA THR A 44 -4.79 6.68 -9.89
C THR A 44 -3.33 7.07 -10.17
N ILE A 45 -2.93 7.02 -11.43
CA ILE A 45 -1.62 7.50 -11.91
C ILE A 45 -1.60 9.04 -11.86
N GLY A 46 -0.44 9.64 -11.59
CA GLY A 46 -0.33 11.08 -11.38
C GLY A 46 -0.83 11.53 -10.01
N ARG A 47 -0.92 10.59 -9.05
CA ARG A 47 -1.36 10.85 -7.68
C ARG A 47 -0.42 10.21 -6.66
N VAL A 48 -0.44 10.78 -5.45
CA VAL A 48 0.31 10.26 -4.31
C VAL A 48 -0.61 9.49 -3.38
N HIS A 49 -0.28 8.24 -3.13
CA HIS A 49 -0.99 7.37 -2.19
C HIS A 49 -0.13 7.14 -0.94
N LEU A 50 -0.76 7.14 0.24
CA LEU A 50 -0.09 6.95 1.52
C LEU A 50 -0.35 5.54 2.02
N ILE A 51 0.72 4.79 2.32
CA ILE A 51 0.66 3.42 2.85
C ILE A 51 1.44 3.38 4.15
N THR A 52 0.79 3.09 5.26
CA THR A 52 1.44 3.02 6.56
C THR A 52 1.12 1.74 7.30
N GLY A 53 1.97 1.41 8.27
CA GLY A 53 1.76 0.31 9.19
C GLY A 53 2.24 0.65 10.59
N SER A 54 2.01 -0.24 11.54
CA SER A 54 2.51 -0.13 12.92
C SER A 54 3.55 -1.21 13.19
N GLY A 55 4.60 -0.86 13.94
CA GLY A 55 5.67 -1.79 14.33
C GLY A 55 6.64 -2.16 13.20
N TYR A 56 7.49 -3.15 13.47
CA TYR A 56 8.46 -3.70 12.51
C TYR A 56 7.78 -4.69 11.58
N SER A 57 6.90 -4.24 10.73
CA SER A 57 6.21 -5.19 9.89
C SER A 57 6.68 -5.07 8.44
N GLY A 58 7.13 -6.17 7.87
CA GLY A 58 7.30 -6.33 6.43
C GLY A 58 5.99 -6.20 5.65
N ALA A 59 4.85 -6.01 6.35
CA ALA A 59 3.53 -5.90 5.76
C ALA A 59 3.43 -4.69 4.83
N VAL A 60 3.93 -3.51 5.24
CA VAL A 60 3.91 -2.30 4.40
C VAL A 60 4.74 -2.52 3.15
N ARG A 61 5.98 -3.03 3.29
CA ARG A 61 6.86 -3.32 2.14
C ARG A 61 6.27 -4.40 1.26
N GLY A 62 5.79 -5.50 1.84
CA GLY A 62 5.17 -6.58 1.09
C GLY A 62 3.95 -6.13 0.29
N PHE A 63 3.07 -5.35 0.90
CA PHE A 63 1.91 -4.77 0.21
C PHE A 63 2.33 -3.78 -0.89
N THR A 64 3.33 -2.95 -0.63
CA THR A 64 3.92 -2.06 -1.64
C THR A 64 4.49 -2.86 -2.81
N LEU A 65 5.23 -3.94 -2.57
CA LEU A 65 5.76 -4.81 -3.63
C LEU A 65 4.65 -5.47 -4.44
N ALA A 66 3.53 -5.87 -3.81
CA ALA A 66 2.38 -6.39 -4.54
C ALA A 66 1.79 -5.35 -5.52
N ILE A 67 1.72 -4.08 -5.12
CA ILE A 67 1.33 -2.97 -5.99
C ILE A 67 2.34 -2.78 -7.11
N LEU A 68 3.64 -2.74 -6.79
CA LEU A 68 4.70 -2.52 -7.79
C LEU A 68 4.74 -3.59 -8.85
N ARG A 69 4.50 -4.85 -8.50
CA ARG A 69 4.40 -5.93 -9.48
C ARG A 69 3.29 -5.65 -10.52
N LYS A 70 2.16 -5.10 -10.09
CA LYS A 70 1.07 -4.69 -11.01
C LYS A 70 1.50 -3.52 -11.90
N VAL A 71 2.13 -2.53 -11.31
CA VAL A 71 2.67 -1.38 -12.05
C VAL A 71 3.64 -1.85 -13.13
N MET A 72 4.56 -2.76 -12.79
CA MET A 72 5.55 -3.29 -13.73
C MET A 72 4.91 -4.11 -14.86
N ARG A 73 3.78 -4.77 -14.62
CA ARG A 73 3.03 -5.48 -15.66
C ARG A 73 2.33 -4.51 -16.61
N GLU A 74 1.80 -3.42 -16.10
CA GLU A 74 1.10 -2.40 -16.91
C GLU A 74 2.07 -1.49 -17.69
N LYS A 75 3.28 -1.33 -17.18
CA LYS A 75 4.37 -0.54 -17.79
C LYS A 75 5.62 -1.38 -17.94
N PRO A 76 5.71 -2.25 -18.98
CA PRO A 76 6.81 -3.22 -19.11
C PRO A 76 8.20 -2.63 -19.25
N SER A 77 8.34 -1.43 -19.86
CA SER A 77 9.60 -0.67 -20.01
C SER A 77 9.92 0.24 -18.84
N GLY A 78 8.93 0.54 -17.98
CA GLY A 78 9.07 1.54 -16.94
C GLY A 78 9.90 1.07 -15.75
N HIS A 79 10.71 1.98 -15.21
CA HIS A 79 11.51 1.78 -13.99
C HIS A 79 10.77 2.27 -12.76
N ILE A 80 11.12 1.71 -11.63
CA ILE A 80 10.64 2.13 -10.31
C ILE A 80 11.79 2.78 -9.56
N VAL A 81 11.57 3.98 -9.06
CA VAL A 81 12.53 4.65 -8.19
C VAL A 81 12.04 4.54 -6.75
N TRP A 82 12.89 4.00 -5.88
CA TRP A 82 12.59 3.82 -4.46
C TRP A 82 13.60 4.60 -3.62
N CYS A 83 13.15 5.70 -3.04
CA CYS A 83 13.91 6.54 -2.14
C CYS A 83 13.72 6.03 -0.70
N THR A 84 14.79 5.61 -0.06
CA THR A 84 14.77 5.01 1.27
C THR A 84 16.12 5.18 1.97
N ASN A 85 16.15 4.98 3.28
CA ASN A 85 17.40 4.85 4.01
C ASN A 85 17.83 3.37 4.03
N LEU A 86 18.83 3.01 3.26
CA LEU A 86 19.34 1.64 3.19
C LEU A 86 19.99 1.16 4.50
N ASN A 87 20.40 2.08 5.38
CA ASN A 87 20.95 1.78 6.69
C ASN A 87 19.87 1.70 7.79
N SER A 88 18.59 1.75 7.43
CA SER A 88 17.52 1.62 8.41
C SER A 88 17.40 0.18 8.94
N SER A 89 16.83 0.03 10.14
CA SER A 89 16.53 -1.27 10.74
C SER A 89 15.55 -2.13 9.92
N ASP A 90 14.86 -1.53 8.95
CA ASP A 90 13.89 -2.21 8.09
C ASP A 90 14.56 -3.07 7.00
N GLY A 91 15.89 -3.00 6.87
CA GLY A 91 16.68 -3.80 5.93
C GLY A 91 16.59 -3.31 4.48
N ILE A 92 17.34 -4.00 3.62
CA ILE A 92 17.45 -3.74 2.18
C ILE A 92 16.55 -4.73 1.40
N LEU A 93 16.06 -4.30 0.25
CA LEU A 93 15.34 -5.18 -0.68
C LEU A 93 16.31 -6.24 -1.25
N TYR A 94 16.00 -7.51 -1.02
CA TYR A 94 16.82 -8.63 -1.46
C TYR A 94 16.46 -9.04 -2.90
N GLY A 95 17.41 -8.86 -3.83
CA GLY A 95 17.18 -9.05 -5.27
C GLY A 95 16.63 -10.43 -5.64
N ALA A 96 17.18 -11.53 -5.08
CA ALA A 96 16.66 -12.86 -5.35
C ALA A 96 15.22 -13.06 -4.83
N GLY A 97 14.89 -12.44 -3.69
CA GLY A 97 13.51 -12.42 -3.17
C GLY A 97 12.56 -11.66 -4.08
N LEU A 98 13.02 -10.56 -4.69
CA LEU A 98 12.22 -9.81 -5.68
C LEU A 98 11.91 -10.66 -6.91
N VAL A 99 12.90 -11.37 -7.44
CA VAL A 99 12.71 -12.29 -8.58
C VAL A 99 11.69 -13.37 -8.23
N ALA A 100 11.79 -13.98 -7.03
CA ALA A 100 10.88 -15.01 -6.58
C ALA A 100 9.42 -14.57 -6.52
N ILE A 101 9.17 -13.29 -6.27
CA ILE A 101 7.82 -12.69 -6.27
C ILE A 101 7.46 -12.02 -7.61
N GLY A 102 8.26 -12.23 -8.66
CA GLY A 102 8.00 -11.74 -10.02
C GLY A 102 8.23 -10.23 -10.21
N ILE A 103 9.17 -9.65 -9.47
CA ILE A 103 9.67 -8.28 -9.63
C ILE A 103 11.07 -8.36 -10.21
N ASP A 104 11.31 -7.67 -11.33
CA ASP A 104 12.63 -7.57 -11.96
C ASP A 104 13.49 -6.52 -11.23
N PRO A 105 14.58 -6.94 -10.53
CA PRO A 105 15.44 -6.00 -9.83
C PRO A 105 16.17 -5.01 -10.76
N ALA A 106 16.41 -5.38 -12.03
CA ALA A 106 17.08 -4.51 -12.99
C ALA A 106 16.25 -3.25 -13.32
N ARG A 107 14.95 -3.28 -13.04
CA ARG A 107 14.03 -2.16 -13.21
C ARG A 107 13.81 -1.35 -11.93
N LEU A 108 14.55 -1.64 -10.87
CA LEU A 108 14.43 -0.97 -9.58
C LEU A 108 15.68 -0.11 -9.33
N ILE A 109 15.48 1.20 -9.23
CA ILE A 109 16.50 2.18 -8.89
C ILE A 109 16.35 2.54 -7.43
N LEU A 110 17.34 2.22 -6.61
CA LEU A 110 17.35 2.58 -5.18
C LEU A 110 18.11 3.89 -4.98
N VAL A 111 17.46 4.84 -4.33
CA VAL A 111 18.07 6.11 -3.91
C VAL A 111 18.26 6.05 -2.40
N ASP A 112 19.53 5.95 -1.96
CA ASP A 112 19.89 5.95 -0.54
C ASP A 112 19.92 7.37 0.01
N GLU A 113 18.92 7.71 0.81
CA GLU A 113 18.87 9.00 1.50
C GLU A 113 18.28 8.84 2.91
N SER A 114 19.10 9.11 3.89
CA SER A 114 18.73 8.97 5.31
C SER A 114 17.94 10.16 5.84
N HIS A 115 18.13 11.35 5.25
CA HIS A 115 17.43 12.56 5.70
C HIS A 115 16.07 12.70 5.03
N PRO A 116 14.96 12.64 5.76
CA PRO A 116 13.63 12.52 5.18
C PRO A 116 13.25 13.64 4.21
N LEU A 117 13.68 14.89 4.48
CA LEU A 117 13.39 16.02 3.60
C LEU A 117 14.15 15.96 2.28
N ARG A 118 15.41 15.47 2.30
CA ARG A 118 16.18 15.28 1.07
C ARG A 118 15.63 14.13 0.26
N GLY A 119 15.19 13.05 0.94
CA GLY A 119 14.54 11.94 0.26
C GLY A 119 13.24 12.36 -0.44
N VAL A 120 12.42 13.19 0.21
CA VAL A 120 11.24 13.77 -0.43
C VAL A 120 11.61 14.70 -1.59
N ALA A 121 12.67 15.50 -1.46
CA ALA A 121 13.15 16.35 -2.56
C ALA A 121 13.61 15.50 -3.75
N ALA A 122 14.29 14.37 -3.51
CA ALA A 122 14.66 13.43 -4.56
C ALA A 122 13.43 12.83 -5.26
N MET A 123 12.40 12.42 -4.50
CA MET A 123 11.12 11.96 -5.09
C MET A 123 10.51 13.04 -6.00
N GLU A 124 10.46 14.28 -5.53
CA GLU A 124 9.86 15.39 -6.26
C GLU A 124 10.63 15.67 -7.57
N GLU A 125 11.94 15.60 -7.52
CA GLU A 125 12.79 15.79 -8.71
C GLU A 125 12.57 14.69 -9.74
N VAL A 126 12.54 13.43 -9.33
CA VAL A 126 12.25 12.28 -10.20
C VAL A 126 10.86 12.40 -10.83
N LEU A 127 9.83 12.73 -10.02
CA LEU A 127 8.47 12.94 -10.51
C LEU A 127 8.38 14.07 -11.54
N SER A 128 9.09 15.17 -11.29
CA SER A 128 9.13 16.32 -12.20
C SER A 128 9.92 16.03 -13.48
N ALA A 129 11.00 15.26 -13.38
CA ALA A 129 11.82 14.86 -14.52
C ALA A 129 11.10 13.90 -15.48
N ALA A 130 10.19 13.07 -14.97
CA ALA A 130 9.39 12.12 -15.76
C ALA A 130 8.51 12.81 -16.82
N ARG A 131 8.26 14.11 -16.69
CA ARG A 131 7.55 14.93 -17.69
C ARG A 131 8.37 15.19 -18.96
N LYS A 132 9.70 15.13 -18.89
CA LYS A 132 10.57 15.46 -20.02
C LYS A 132 10.59 14.26 -20.99
N ASN A 133 9.78 14.36 -22.06
CA ASN A 133 9.81 13.44 -23.18
C ASN A 133 11.06 13.70 -24.02
N SER A 134 12.23 13.23 -23.59
CA SER A 134 13.40 13.09 -24.47
C SER A 134 13.45 11.64 -24.93
N GLU A 135 13.83 11.38 -26.17
CA GLU A 135 13.93 10.02 -26.72
C GLU A 135 14.89 9.14 -25.91
N GLU A 136 15.79 9.74 -25.12
CA GLU A 136 16.77 9.06 -24.25
C GLU A 136 16.29 8.96 -22.78
N ALA A 137 15.12 9.47 -22.43
CA ALA A 137 14.64 9.48 -21.05
C ALA A 137 14.16 8.09 -20.63
N ILE A 138 14.66 7.63 -19.48
CA ILE A 138 14.16 6.41 -18.82
C ILE A 138 12.70 6.60 -18.43
N GLU A 139 11.80 5.73 -18.86
CA GLU A 139 10.41 5.74 -18.42
C GLU A 139 10.32 5.43 -16.94
N ILE A 140 9.70 6.32 -16.14
CA ILE A 140 9.43 6.10 -14.73
C ILE A 140 7.99 5.59 -14.57
N ALA A 141 7.85 4.38 -14.05
CA ALA A 141 6.55 3.75 -13.81
C ALA A 141 5.95 4.14 -12.46
N ALA A 142 6.78 4.22 -11.41
CA ALA A 142 6.37 4.67 -10.08
C ALA A 142 7.55 5.23 -9.29
N VAL A 143 7.24 6.10 -8.32
CA VAL A 143 8.21 6.62 -7.34
C VAL A 143 7.71 6.31 -5.93
N ILE A 144 8.58 5.71 -5.11
CA ILE A 144 8.29 5.33 -3.72
C ILE A 144 9.20 6.10 -2.78
N GLY A 145 8.70 6.52 -1.62
CA GLY A 145 9.52 7.06 -0.55
C GLY A 145 9.12 6.56 0.82
N ASP A 146 10.10 6.05 1.56
CA ASP A 146 9.92 5.51 2.91
C ASP A 146 10.07 6.61 3.99
N TYR A 147 9.29 7.69 3.88
CA TYR A 147 9.44 8.89 4.71
C TYR A 147 8.17 9.30 5.46
N ALA A 148 7.26 8.37 5.74
CA ALA A 148 6.01 8.67 6.46
C ALA A 148 6.23 9.22 7.88
N GLN A 149 7.43 9.05 8.47
CA GLN A 149 7.83 9.66 9.75
C GLN A 149 7.83 11.20 9.73
N LEU A 150 7.86 11.85 8.56
CA LEU A 150 7.69 13.30 8.43
C LEU A 150 6.33 13.79 8.96
N ALA A 151 5.36 12.89 9.08
CA ALA A 151 4.06 13.19 9.68
C ALA A 151 4.13 13.59 11.16
N ASN A 152 5.26 13.39 11.83
CA ASN A 152 5.49 13.91 13.18
C ASN A 152 5.50 15.43 13.24
N SER A 153 5.71 16.11 12.10
CA SER A 153 5.61 17.57 11.95
C SER A 153 4.43 17.93 11.01
N PRO A 154 3.25 18.30 11.54
CA PRO A 154 2.02 18.47 10.75
C PRO A 154 2.13 19.51 9.64
N ASP A 155 2.82 20.61 9.88
CA ASP A 155 2.99 21.68 8.87
C ASP A 155 3.91 21.27 7.74
N LEU A 156 5.01 20.62 8.08
CA LEU A 156 5.95 20.07 7.12
C LEU A 156 5.29 18.97 6.29
N TRP A 157 4.54 18.10 6.94
CA TRP A 157 3.79 17.02 6.30
C TRP A 157 2.81 17.54 5.25
N ARG A 158 2.02 18.57 5.59
CA ARG A 158 1.07 19.17 4.64
C ARG A 158 1.75 19.79 3.43
N LYS A 159 2.87 20.51 3.66
CA LYS A 159 3.68 21.11 2.57
C LYS A 159 4.26 20.03 1.67
N THR A 160 4.83 18.98 2.26
CA THR A 160 5.39 17.82 1.55
C THR A 160 4.33 17.12 0.70
N ALA A 161 3.18 16.78 1.28
CA ALA A 161 2.08 16.13 0.57
C ALA A 161 1.62 16.97 -0.64
N ARG A 162 1.49 18.29 -0.47
CA ARG A 162 1.08 19.20 -1.55
C ARG A 162 2.09 19.25 -2.69
N ARG A 163 3.38 19.36 -2.37
CA ARG A 163 4.45 19.42 -3.37
C ARG A 163 4.55 18.12 -4.17
N LEU A 164 4.58 17.00 -3.48
CA LEU A 164 4.62 15.68 -4.14
C LEU A 164 3.39 15.45 -5.02
N GLN A 165 2.21 15.88 -4.56
CA GLN A 165 0.98 15.75 -5.35
C GLN A 165 1.08 16.54 -6.67
N LEU A 166 1.59 17.77 -6.63
CA LEU A 166 1.79 18.58 -7.83
C LEU A 166 2.82 17.97 -8.78
N ALA A 167 3.93 17.46 -8.24
CA ALA A 167 4.96 16.80 -9.04
C ALA A 167 4.45 15.52 -9.69
N ALA A 168 3.69 14.69 -8.96
CA ALA A 168 3.08 13.48 -9.48
C ALA A 168 2.06 13.77 -10.59
N GLU A 169 1.24 14.80 -10.43
CA GLU A 169 0.29 15.26 -11.46
C GLU A 169 1.03 15.71 -12.73
N GLN A 170 2.08 16.52 -12.58
CA GLN A 170 2.85 17.04 -13.70
C GLN A 170 3.62 15.93 -14.45
N GLY A 171 4.21 15.00 -13.71
CA GLY A 171 4.95 13.86 -14.26
C GLY A 171 4.05 12.75 -14.78
N ASN A 172 2.76 12.72 -14.40
CA ASN A 172 1.81 11.64 -14.68
C ASN A 172 2.37 10.27 -14.25
N VAL A 173 2.95 10.21 -13.04
CA VAL A 173 3.58 9.03 -12.46
C VAL A 173 2.87 8.67 -11.14
N LEU A 174 2.70 7.37 -10.90
CA LEU A 174 2.22 6.87 -9.61
C LEU A 174 3.25 7.15 -8.52
N ALA A 175 2.85 7.79 -7.42
CA ALA A 175 3.72 7.99 -6.28
C ALA A 175 3.16 7.32 -5.02
N LEU A 176 4.03 6.65 -4.26
CA LEU A 176 3.70 6.01 -3.00
C LEU A 176 4.55 6.61 -1.89
N MET A 177 3.92 7.17 -0.86
CA MET A 177 4.57 7.51 0.39
C MET A 177 4.34 6.36 1.36
N THR A 178 5.41 5.76 1.85
CA THR A 178 5.33 4.58 2.73
C THR A 178 6.07 4.80 4.04
N GLY A 179 5.79 3.97 5.03
CA GLY A 179 6.55 3.93 6.27
C GLY A 179 5.78 3.39 7.46
N ILE A 180 6.55 3.20 8.54
CA ILE A 180 6.02 2.74 9.82
C ILE A 180 5.70 3.96 10.68
N THR A 181 4.53 3.95 11.30
CA THR A 181 4.12 5.00 12.24
C THR A 181 3.30 4.43 13.37
N ALA A 182 3.59 4.87 14.60
CA ALA A 182 2.80 4.52 15.78
C ALA A 182 1.54 5.39 15.93
N ARG A 183 1.36 6.41 15.09
CA ARG A 183 0.27 7.39 15.19
C ARG A 183 -0.58 7.38 13.93
N ILE A 184 -1.85 7.76 14.08
CA ILE A 184 -2.72 8.06 12.94
C ILE A 184 -2.21 9.35 12.29
N ILE A 185 -1.86 9.26 11.02
CA ILE A 185 -1.33 10.37 10.25
C ILE A 185 -2.45 11.14 9.57
N PRO A 186 -2.41 12.48 9.55
CA PRO A 186 -3.31 13.26 8.71
C PRO A 186 -3.10 12.92 7.23
N ALA A 187 -4.11 12.37 6.58
CA ALA A 187 -4.05 11.97 5.17
C ALA A 187 -4.42 13.12 4.20
N THR A 188 -4.44 14.36 4.67
CA THR A 188 -4.72 15.55 3.85
C THR A 188 -3.64 15.72 2.78
N GLY A 189 -4.03 15.82 1.53
CA GLY A 189 -3.12 15.97 0.40
C GLY A 189 -2.76 14.67 -0.33
N PHE A 190 -3.16 13.51 0.21
CA PHE A 190 -2.98 12.22 -0.45
C PHE A 190 -4.29 11.77 -1.11
N GLU A 191 -4.20 11.07 -2.23
CA GLU A 191 -5.33 10.54 -2.98
C GLU A 191 -6.03 9.44 -2.19
N SER A 192 -5.26 8.52 -1.60
CA SER A 192 -5.76 7.47 -0.71
C SER A 192 -4.83 7.25 0.48
N TYR A 193 -5.40 6.73 1.57
CA TYR A 193 -4.65 6.37 2.78
C TYR A 193 -4.92 4.94 3.19
N TRP A 194 -3.87 4.15 3.25
CA TRP A 194 -3.86 2.74 3.58
C TRP A 194 -3.14 2.49 4.90
N GLN A 195 -3.74 1.65 5.71
CA GLN A 195 -3.12 1.11 6.91
C GLN A 195 -2.99 -0.39 6.72
N VAL A 196 -1.77 -0.90 6.80
CA VAL A 196 -1.44 -2.30 6.53
C VAL A 196 -0.82 -2.92 7.76
N SER A 197 -1.30 -4.08 8.14
CA SER A 197 -0.74 -4.89 9.22
C SER A 197 -0.70 -6.36 8.82
N THR A 198 0.11 -7.15 9.51
CA THR A 198 0.15 -8.59 9.31
C THR A 198 -1.21 -9.20 9.66
N ALA A 199 -1.76 -10.02 8.78
CA ALA A 199 -2.95 -10.81 9.12
C ALA A 199 -2.54 -11.95 10.04
N VAL A 200 -3.28 -12.12 11.15
CA VAL A 200 -3.12 -13.31 12.00
C VAL A 200 -3.73 -14.50 11.26
N ARG A 201 -2.90 -15.42 10.86
CA ARG A 201 -3.36 -16.68 10.26
C ARG A 201 -3.68 -17.66 11.40
N GLN A 202 -4.96 -17.93 11.63
CA GLN A 202 -5.35 -19.06 12.47
C GLN A 202 -5.09 -20.34 11.67
N ILE A 203 -4.07 -21.08 12.03
CA ILE A 203 -3.85 -22.44 11.57
C ILE A 203 -4.66 -23.31 12.53
N SER A 204 -5.72 -23.95 12.05
CA SER A 204 -6.38 -25.01 12.82
C SER A 204 -5.39 -26.15 12.98
N LEU A 205 -5.07 -26.52 14.22
CA LEU A 205 -4.14 -27.61 14.55
C LEU A 205 -4.58 -28.97 13.97
N GLU A 206 -5.83 -29.09 13.53
CA GLU A 206 -6.38 -30.29 12.89
C GLU A 206 -6.01 -30.46 11.40
N GLN A 207 -5.50 -29.38 10.77
CA GLN A 207 -4.93 -29.50 9.44
C GLN A 207 -3.47 -29.93 9.58
N THR A 208 -3.23 -31.24 9.63
CA THR A 208 -1.94 -31.84 9.29
C THR A 208 -1.56 -31.28 7.93
N LEU A 209 -0.59 -30.36 7.93
CA LEU A 209 -0.07 -29.79 6.69
C LEU A 209 0.49 -30.94 5.87
N PRO A 210 -0.04 -31.26 4.69
CA PRO A 210 0.62 -32.21 3.83
C PRO A 210 2.01 -31.63 3.53
N GLU A 211 3.07 -32.39 3.72
CA GLU A 211 4.47 -31.98 3.48
C GLU A 211 4.70 -31.41 2.08
N SER A 212 3.75 -31.60 1.17
CA SER A 212 3.79 -31.15 -0.22
C SER A 212 2.98 -29.87 -0.50
N ASP A 213 2.29 -29.25 0.48
CA ASP A 213 1.47 -28.06 0.20
C ASP A 213 2.31 -26.79 0.17
N ASN A 214 2.99 -26.57 -0.95
CA ASN A 214 3.82 -25.41 -1.26
C ASN A 214 3.05 -24.07 -1.22
N ARG A 215 1.71 -24.12 -1.06
CA ARG A 215 0.83 -22.92 -1.00
C ARG A 215 1.09 -22.02 0.21
N PHE A 216 1.74 -22.55 1.25
CA PHE A 216 2.12 -21.77 2.42
C PHE A 216 3.24 -20.76 2.13
N TYR A 217 4.15 -21.12 1.23
CA TYR A 217 5.32 -20.33 0.87
C TYR A 217 5.07 -19.43 -0.34
N ASP A 218 3.97 -19.64 -1.05
CA ASP A 218 3.64 -18.91 -2.28
C ASP A 218 2.63 -17.77 -2.04
N SER A 219 2.47 -17.30 -0.80
CA SER A 219 1.53 -16.21 -0.53
C SER A 219 1.88 -15.39 0.72
N ALA A 220 1.56 -14.09 0.65
CA ALA A 220 1.51 -13.21 1.82
C ALA A 220 0.06 -12.82 2.12
N SER A 221 -0.22 -12.50 3.39
CA SER A 221 -1.55 -12.06 3.81
C SER A 221 -1.44 -10.88 4.78
N TRP A 222 -2.32 -9.90 4.56
CA TRP A 222 -2.36 -8.68 5.37
C TRP A 222 -3.79 -8.33 5.75
N TYR A 223 -3.96 -7.73 6.91
CA TYR A 223 -5.14 -6.95 7.19
C TYR A 223 -4.92 -5.52 6.70
N VAL A 224 -5.77 -5.08 5.80
CA VAL A 224 -5.67 -3.79 5.13
C VAL A 224 -6.90 -2.96 5.40
N LYS A 225 -6.68 -1.70 5.73
CA LYS A 225 -7.73 -0.70 5.91
C LYS A 225 -7.46 0.48 4.97
N LEU A 226 -8.35 0.68 4.01
CA LEU A 226 -8.41 1.88 3.17
C LEU A 226 -9.22 2.92 3.94
N SER A 227 -8.50 3.74 4.73
CA SER A 227 -9.08 4.66 5.71
C SER A 227 -9.58 5.95 5.09
N ARG A 228 -9.05 6.30 3.92
CA ARG A 228 -9.43 7.48 3.16
C ARG A 228 -9.27 7.24 1.69
N THR A 229 -10.26 7.71 0.95
CA THR A 229 -10.21 7.88 -0.50
C THR A 229 -10.77 9.26 -0.83
N ARG A 230 -10.49 9.75 -2.03
CA ARG A 230 -11.08 11.02 -2.49
C ARG A 230 -12.60 10.90 -2.67
N SER A 231 -13.10 9.70 -2.96
CA SER A 231 -14.52 9.38 -3.00
C SER A 231 -15.23 9.44 -1.64
N GLY A 232 -14.48 9.43 -0.54
CA GLY A 232 -14.99 9.27 0.80
C GLY A 232 -15.45 7.86 1.13
N ARG A 233 -15.25 6.89 0.24
CA ARG A 233 -15.52 5.46 0.49
C ARG A 233 -14.38 4.85 1.27
N HIS A 234 -14.69 3.83 2.06
CA HIS A 234 -13.73 3.12 2.90
C HIS A 234 -13.84 1.62 2.63
N TRP A 235 -12.75 0.91 2.84
CA TRP A 235 -12.71 -0.54 2.78
C TRP A 235 -11.81 -1.09 3.89
N ARG A 236 -12.10 -2.29 4.38
CA ARG A 236 -11.24 -3.02 5.29
C ARG A 236 -11.45 -4.52 5.13
N GLY A 237 -10.38 -5.28 5.24
CA GLY A 237 -10.45 -6.73 5.14
C GLY A 237 -9.09 -7.39 5.07
N ASN A 238 -9.10 -8.72 4.99
CA ASN A 238 -7.90 -9.48 4.78
C ASN A 238 -7.62 -9.62 3.28
N LEU A 239 -6.41 -9.26 2.86
CA LEU A 239 -5.92 -9.48 1.51
C LEU A 239 -4.89 -10.60 1.51
N SER A 240 -4.94 -11.45 0.50
CA SER A 240 -3.91 -12.42 0.19
C SER A 240 -3.28 -12.10 -1.16
N TRP A 241 -1.97 -12.14 -1.22
CA TRP A 241 -1.20 -12.00 -2.44
C TRP A 241 -0.56 -13.30 -2.81
N GLN A 242 -0.91 -13.86 -3.96
CA GLN A 242 -0.31 -15.06 -4.52
C GLN A 242 0.96 -14.68 -5.30
N PHE A 243 2.12 -15.22 -4.92
CA PHE A 243 3.39 -14.84 -5.54
C PHE A 243 3.53 -15.36 -6.97
N SER A 244 3.11 -16.58 -7.24
CA SER A 244 3.20 -17.20 -8.58
C SER A 244 2.40 -16.40 -9.63
N THR A 245 1.19 -15.98 -9.31
CA THR A 245 0.31 -15.25 -10.24
C THR A 245 0.41 -13.73 -10.14
N GLY A 246 0.85 -13.21 -8.98
CA GLY A 246 0.82 -11.79 -8.65
C GLY A 246 -0.58 -11.26 -8.34
N THR A 247 -1.55 -12.14 -8.09
CA THR A 247 -2.94 -11.77 -7.87
C THR A 247 -3.20 -11.42 -6.41
N LEU A 248 -3.89 -10.31 -6.19
CA LEU A 248 -4.49 -9.96 -4.90
C LEU A 248 -5.91 -10.51 -4.83
N SER A 249 -6.29 -11.07 -3.71
CA SER A 249 -7.64 -11.56 -3.45
C SER A 249 -8.12 -11.17 -2.06
N HIS A 250 -9.40 -10.87 -1.94
CA HIS A 250 -10.05 -10.67 -0.65
C HIS A 250 -10.31 -12.03 0.00
N ARG A 251 -9.91 -12.20 1.25
CA ARG A 251 -10.27 -13.35 2.07
C ARG A 251 -11.28 -12.91 3.12
N PRO A 252 -12.49 -13.46 3.13
CA PRO A 252 -13.43 -13.18 4.20
C PRO A 252 -12.83 -13.59 5.55
N ALA A 253 -13.13 -12.82 6.60
CA ALA A 253 -12.73 -13.21 7.95
C ALA A 253 -13.36 -14.56 8.27
N VAL A 254 -12.53 -15.55 8.67
CA VAL A 254 -13.04 -16.80 9.20
C VAL A 254 -13.74 -16.46 10.52
N ASN A 255 -15.06 -16.64 10.59
CA ASN A 255 -15.83 -16.42 11.81
C ASN A 255 -15.28 -17.38 12.90
N SER A 256 -14.51 -16.83 13.83
CA SER A 256 -14.06 -17.53 15.02
C SER A 256 -15.21 -17.64 16.03
N GLN A 257 -16.22 -18.47 15.72
CA GLN A 257 -17.22 -18.92 16.72
C GLN A 257 -16.79 -20.21 17.40
N THR A 258 -15.53 -20.45 17.60
CA THR A 258 -15.06 -21.50 18.51
C THR A 258 -14.27 -20.80 19.62
N GLY A 259 -15.00 -20.48 20.68
CA GLY A 259 -14.41 -19.95 21.90
C GLY A 259 -13.41 -20.96 22.48
N TYR A 260 -12.13 -20.61 22.43
CA TYR A 260 -11.12 -21.31 23.21
C TYR A 260 -11.37 -21.00 24.68
N ARG A 261 -11.99 -21.96 25.44
CA ARG A 261 -11.91 -22.00 26.90
C ARG A 261 -10.49 -22.43 27.24
N LEU A 262 -9.71 -21.53 27.80
CA LEU A 262 -8.45 -21.89 28.46
C LEU A 262 -8.78 -22.98 29.50
N PRO A 263 -8.02 -24.11 29.55
CA PRO A 263 -8.20 -25.08 30.61
C PRO A 263 -7.91 -24.42 31.94
N THR A 264 -8.90 -24.47 32.83
CA THR A 264 -8.78 -24.02 34.23
C THR A 264 -7.65 -24.81 34.87
N ARG A 265 -6.62 -24.13 35.38
CA ARG A 265 -5.58 -24.75 36.21
C ARG A 265 -6.24 -25.51 37.35
N GLN A 266 -6.15 -26.82 37.32
CA GLN A 266 -6.44 -27.63 38.49
C GLN A 266 -5.41 -27.28 39.57
N SER A 267 -5.88 -26.79 40.69
CA SER A 267 -5.10 -26.60 41.89
C SER A 267 -4.58 -27.96 42.38
N VAL A 268 -3.28 -28.15 42.33
CA VAL A 268 -2.62 -29.28 42.99
C VAL A 268 -2.70 -29.02 44.49
N SER A 269 -3.57 -29.76 45.18
CA SER A 269 -3.60 -29.80 46.62
C SER A 269 -2.39 -30.60 47.12
N HIS A 270 -1.49 -29.92 47.83
CA HIS A 270 -0.48 -30.57 48.63
C HIS A 270 -1.19 -31.37 49.72
N VAL A 271 -0.99 -32.66 49.70
CA VAL A 271 -1.26 -33.57 50.85
C VAL A 271 0.02 -33.67 51.65
N SER A 272 -0.11 -33.41 52.93
CA SER A 272 0.89 -33.42 54.01
C SER A 272 1.59 -34.77 54.18
#